data_2f43a2d2efa99249d09083eefa64566c
#
_entry.id   2f43a2d2efa99249d09083eefa64566c
#
_cell.length_a   1.000
_cell.length_b   1.000
_cell.length_c   1.000
_cell.angle_alpha   90.00
_cell.angle_beta   90.00
_cell.angle_gamma   90.00
#
_symmetry.space_group_name_H-M   'P 1'
#
loop_
_entity.id
_entity.type
_entity.pdbx_description
1 polymer ?
#
loop_
_entity_poly.entity_id
_entity_poly.type
_entity_poly.pdbx_seq_one_letter_code
_entity_poly.pdbx_strand_id
1 'polypeptide(L)'
;MLGNFCYHCIEKYLPYQFKMKTDTKISAKKSWAKALARPAAEFPLTQLLVKSGKIPAGLRGTLYRNGPGRLERGGMNAGHWFDGDGAILAVHFTDAGAAAVYRYVQTAGYQAEEKADKFLYSNYGMTAPGPVWLRWTKSVKNAANTSVLALPDRLLALWEGGPPHSLDLQTLETIGIDNLGNSAREFPYSAHCKRDPITGNIFNFGITPGVSTKLNLYKSDPTGKILQKATFGLDGIPMLHDFVFAAKYLIFFVPPVRAKLLPMLAGISSYSDSLEWKPELGTQILVVDSETLSLVSRGETEPWYQWHFANGFVKEDGSVAVDFVRLADFKTNQRLKEVAAGETRTDAEGYLWRVHLNPQTGKVTATEELLDKPCEFPMVPAAEVGQESRYIYLAMYGPDVDIVPERYGAIARFDTQSRHLTIADCGENRYPAEPIYVPDIYSDKGWILTVVYDGNSDSSEVWIFDSDRLSDSPVCQLELPGVIPLSFHGTWKSAV
;
A
#
# COMPACT_ATOMS: atom_id res chain seq x y z
N MET A 1 1.15 70.62 47.48
CA MET A 1 1.25 71.50 46.33
C MET A 1 1.23 70.65 45.08
N LEU A 2 0.19 70.78 44.36
CA LEU A 2 -0.25 70.13 43.15
C LEU A 2 0.67 70.49 41.98
N GLY A 3 1.09 69.49 41.23
CA GLY A 3 1.79 69.65 39.98
C GLY A 3 1.15 68.81 38.87
N ASN A 4 0.60 69.48 37.86
CA ASN A 4 0.02 68.97 36.64
C ASN A 4 0.86 67.92 35.97
N PHE A 5 0.30 66.76 35.64
CA PHE A 5 0.84 65.84 34.65
C PHE A 5 -0.06 65.81 33.41
N CYS A 6 0.58 66.04 32.34
CA CYS A 6 0.17 66.35 31.00
C CYS A 6 -0.63 65.15 30.34
N TYR A 7 -1.84 65.45 29.90
CA TYR A 7 -2.64 64.60 29.02
C TYR A 7 -2.09 64.71 27.60
N HIS A 8 -1.11 63.90 27.22
CA HIS A 8 -0.70 63.78 25.81
C HIS A 8 0.25 62.59 25.62
N CYS A 9 -0.23 61.33 25.76
CA CYS A 9 0.48 60.15 25.25
C CYS A 9 -0.39 58.86 25.33
N ILE A 10 -1.71 58.94 25.06
CA ILE A 10 -2.54 57.75 24.95
C ILE A 10 -3.37 57.82 23.65
N GLU A 11 -2.69 57.88 22.52
CA GLU A 11 -3.30 57.66 21.22
C GLU A 11 -2.30 56.97 20.29
N LYS A 12 -1.89 55.75 20.57
CA LYS A 12 -1.15 54.93 19.60
C LYS A 12 -1.09 53.44 20.00
N TYR A 13 -2.17 52.84 20.47
CA TYR A 13 -2.33 51.39 20.44
C TYR A 13 -3.80 51.03 20.28
N LEU A 14 -4.32 51.18 19.06
CA LEU A 14 -5.53 50.48 18.63
C LEU A 14 -5.12 49.03 18.28
N PRO A 15 -5.82 48.01 18.83
CA PRO A 15 -5.55 46.65 18.46
C PRO A 15 -5.99 46.40 17.01
N TYR A 16 -5.06 45.89 16.22
CA TYR A 16 -5.35 45.32 14.89
C TYR A 16 -6.51 44.30 15.03
N GLN A 17 -7.67 44.68 14.53
CA GLN A 17 -8.75 43.74 14.34
C GLN A 17 -8.30 42.72 13.29
N PHE A 18 -7.91 41.55 13.74
CA PHE A 18 -7.84 40.35 12.90
C PHE A 18 -9.26 40.11 12.37
N LYS A 19 -9.53 40.55 11.15
CA LYS A 19 -10.63 40.00 10.38
C LYS A 19 -10.29 38.55 10.10
N MET A 20 -10.75 37.62 10.95
CA MET A 20 -10.89 36.24 10.56
C MET A 20 -11.79 36.22 9.32
N LYS A 21 -11.18 35.98 8.17
CA LYS A 21 -11.92 35.51 7.00
C LYS A 21 -12.44 34.12 7.35
N THR A 22 -13.64 34.04 7.85
CA THR A 22 -14.44 32.83 7.89
C THR A 22 -14.98 32.57 6.48
N ASP A 23 -14.09 32.26 5.54
CA ASP A 23 -14.44 31.52 4.34
C ASP A 23 -14.28 30.03 4.64
N THR A 24 -15.11 29.52 5.53
CA THR A 24 -15.45 28.09 5.53
C THR A 24 -16.38 27.87 4.32
N LYS A 25 -15.82 27.87 3.12
CA LYS A 25 -16.37 27.07 2.03
C LYS A 25 -16.36 25.65 2.56
N ILE A 26 -17.53 25.10 2.90
CA ILE A 26 -17.70 23.66 3.04
C ILE A 26 -17.29 23.12 1.66
N SER A 27 -16.05 22.66 1.54
CA SER A 27 -15.58 22.02 0.32
C SER A 27 -16.46 20.78 0.14
N ALA A 28 -17.21 20.74 -0.94
CA ALA A 28 -17.96 19.54 -1.29
C ALA A 28 -16.96 18.37 -1.32
N LYS A 29 -17.28 17.26 -0.63
CA LYS A 29 -16.42 16.08 -0.61
C LYS A 29 -16.08 15.67 -2.04
N LYS A 30 -14.80 15.36 -2.30
CA LYS A 30 -14.34 14.87 -3.60
C LYS A 30 -15.07 13.57 -3.97
N SER A 31 -15.23 13.33 -5.26
CA SER A 31 -16.00 12.18 -5.74
C SER A 31 -15.44 10.82 -5.34
N TRP A 32 -14.11 10.70 -5.13
CA TRP A 32 -13.48 9.47 -4.63
C TRP A 32 -14.02 9.02 -3.26
N ALA A 33 -14.47 9.97 -2.44
CA ALA A 33 -14.98 9.67 -1.11
C ALA A 33 -16.27 8.82 -1.14
N LYS A 34 -17.04 8.86 -2.23
CA LYS A 34 -18.27 8.06 -2.40
C LYS A 34 -17.92 6.56 -2.40
N ALA A 35 -16.79 6.17 -3.00
CA ALA A 35 -16.35 4.77 -3.04
C ALA A 35 -16.08 4.16 -1.66
N LEU A 36 -15.81 5.01 -0.65
CA LEU A 36 -15.48 4.59 0.72
C LEU A 36 -16.64 4.84 1.69
N ALA A 37 -17.69 5.54 1.27
CA ALA A 37 -18.76 6.02 2.16
C ALA A 37 -19.73 4.93 2.61
N ARG A 38 -19.72 3.77 1.96
CA ARG A 38 -20.62 2.64 2.25
C ARG A 38 -19.88 1.31 2.12
N PRO A 39 -20.32 0.25 2.81
CA PRO A 39 -19.79 -1.09 2.61
C PRO A 39 -19.92 -1.51 1.15
N ALA A 40 -18.87 -2.10 0.61
CA ALA A 40 -18.91 -2.66 -0.73
C ALA A 40 -19.81 -3.90 -0.77
N ALA A 41 -20.62 -4.01 -1.81
CA ALA A 41 -21.47 -5.18 -2.02
C ALA A 41 -20.66 -6.33 -2.63
N GLU A 42 -20.72 -7.52 -2.02
CA GLU A 42 -20.20 -8.74 -2.65
C GLU A 42 -21.01 -9.10 -3.89
N PHE A 43 -20.35 -9.73 -4.86
CA PHE A 43 -21.05 -10.34 -5.99
C PHE A 43 -20.44 -11.70 -6.37
N PRO A 44 -21.26 -12.67 -6.81
CA PRO A 44 -20.80 -13.98 -7.23
C PRO A 44 -20.06 -13.89 -8.56
N LEU A 45 -19.43 -14.98 -8.98
CA LEU A 45 -18.78 -15.05 -10.29
C LEU A 45 -19.75 -14.63 -11.39
N THR A 46 -19.49 -13.50 -12.00
CA THR A 46 -20.36 -12.82 -12.97
C THR A 46 -19.58 -12.50 -14.24
N GLN A 47 -20.13 -12.82 -15.40
CA GLN A 47 -19.55 -12.46 -16.69
C GLN A 47 -19.56 -10.95 -16.86
N LEU A 48 -18.40 -10.37 -17.23
CA LEU A 48 -18.24 -8.94 -17.40
C LEU A 48 -18.68 -8.48 -18.79
N LEU A 49 -19.30 -7.31 -18.83
CA LEU A 49 -19.65 -6.64 -20.07
C LEU A 49 -18.48 -5.81 -20.58
N VAL A 50 -18.18 -5.94 -21.87
CA VAL A 50 -17.23 -5.06 -22.56
C VAL A 50 -17.93 -3.74 -22.84
N LYS A 51 -17.54 -2.66 -22.12
CA LYS A 51 -18.07 -1.32 -22.31
C LYS A 51 -17.47 -0.66 -23.57
N SER A 52 -16.17 -0.87 -23.79
CA SER A 52 -15.48 -0.38 -24.99
C SER A 52 -14.29 -1.26 -25.34
N GLY A 53 -13.91 -1.25 -26.61
CA GLY A 53 -12.75 -1.97 -27.12
C GLY A 53 -12.91 -3.48 -27.18
N LYS A 54 -11.83 -4.22 -27.00
CA LYS A 54 -11.82 -5.70 -27.06
C LYS A 54 -10.75 -6.25 -26.09
N ILE A 55 -11.09 -7.32 -25.38
CA ILE A 55 -10.14 -8.07 -24.55
C ILE A 55 -9.02 -8.62 -25.45
N PRO A 56 -7.73 -8.31 -25.15
CA PRO A 56 -6.62 -8.85 -25.93
C PRO A 56 -6.60 -10.38 -25.89
N ALA A 57 -6.34 -10.99 -27.06
CA ALA A 57 -6.36 -12.46 -27.17
C ALA A 57 -5.28 -13.13 -26.29
N GLY A 58 -4.14 -12.48 -26.10
CA GLY A 58 -3.05 -12.99 -25.27
C GLY A 58 -3.18 -12.69 -23.77
N LEU A 59 -4.22 -12.00 -23.34
CA LEU A 59 -4.47 -11.74 -21.93
C LEU A 59 -5.21 -12.94 -21.30
N ARG A 60 -4.47 -13.84 -20.63
CA ARG A 60 -4.98 -15.09 -20.04
C ARG A 60 -4.44 -15.28 -18.63
N GLY A 61 -5.34 -15.36 -17.68
CA GLY A 61 -5.00 -15.47 -16.26
C GLY A 61 -6.00 -14.78 -15.36
N THR A 62 -5.57 -14.42 -14.15
CA THR A 62 -6.44 -13.79 -13.16
C THR A 62 -5.74 -12.58 -12.53
N LEU A 63 -6.42 -11.44 -12.54
CA LEU A 63 -6.09 -10.28 -11.73
C LEU A 63 -6.77 -10.44 -10.36
N TYR A 64 -5.98 -10.40 -9.29
CA TYR A 64 -6.48 -10.31 -7.93
C TYR A 64 -6.15 -8.94 -7.34
N ARG A 65 -7.10 -8.33 -6.61
CA ARG A 65 -6.92 -7.06 -5.92
C ARG A 65 -7.48 -7.14 -4.52
N ASN A 66 -6.77 -6.57 -3.55
CA ASN A 66 -7.21 -6.46 -2.16
C ASN A 66 -7.31 -5.01 -1.72
N GLY A 67 -8.20 -4.74 -0.81
CA GLY A 67 -8.38 -3.43 -0.21
C GLY A 67 -9.48 -3.43 0.84
N PRO A 68 -9.67 -2.29 1.53
CA PRO A 68 -10.71 -2.14 2.54
C PRO A 68 -12.08 -2.02 1.88
N GLY A 69 -12.89 -3.06 2.00
CA GLY A 69 -14.26 -3.08 1.48
C GLY A 69 -15.28 -2.38 2.37
N ARG A 70 -14.98 -2.21 3.68
CA ARG A 70 -15.88 -1.60 4.65
C ARG A 70 -15.12 -0.79 5.69
N LEU A 71 -15.48 0.48 5.85
CA LEU A 71 -14.88 1.43 6.79
C LEU A 71 -15.88 1.97 7.83
N GLU A 72 -17.09 1.44 7.88
CA GLU A 72 -18.13 1.89 8.79
C GLU A 72 -18.87 0.69 9.38
N ARG A 73 -19.21 0.73 10.67
CA ARG A 73 -20.08 -0.24 11.35
C ARG A 73 -20.90 0.42 12.43
N GLY A 74 -22.22 0.18 12.40
CA GLY A 74 -23.15 0.68 13.43
C GLY A 74 -23.11 2.20 13.59
N GLY A 75 -22.90 2.96 12.52
CA GLY A 75 -22.81 4.42 12.54
C GLY A 75 -21.45 4.97 12.99
N MET A 76 -20.44 4.12 13.22
CA MET A 76 -19.07 4.52 13.57
C MET A 76 -18.12 4.29 12.41
N ASN A 77 -17.34 5.31 12.06
CA ASN A 77 -16.28 5.18 11.06
C ASN A 77 -15.00 4.55 11.66
N ALA A 78 -14.25 3.81 10.84
CA ALA A 78 -12.92 3.34 11.16
C ALA A 78 -11.96 4.52 11.44
N GLY A 79 -10.95 4.29 12.25
CA GLY A 79 -9.99 5.32 12.64
C GLY A 79 -8.96 5.66 11.58
N HIS A 80 -8.71 4.75 10.65
CA HIS A 80 -7.73 4.87 9.58
C HIS A 80 -8.18 4.06 8.36
N TRP A 81 -7.72 4.42 7.17
CA TRP A 81 -8.03 3.67 5.94
C TRP A 81 -7.59 2.20 6.03
N PHE A 82 -6.50 1.92 6.74
CA PHE A 82 -5.99 0.56 6.97
C PHE A 82 -6.83 -0.28 7.94
N ASP A 83 -7.83 0.29 8.60
CA ASP A 83 -8.70 -0.45 9.53
C ASP A 83 -9.85 -1.19 8.84
N GLY A 84 -10.12 -0.89 7.58
CA GLY A 84 -11.24 -1.49 6.84
C GLY A 84 -11.08 -2.99 6.65
N ASP A 85 -12.21 -3.68 6.56
CA ASP A 85 -12.24 -5.12 6.32
C ASP A 85 -11.76 -5.47 4.91
N GLY A 86 -10.86 -6.43 4.79
CA GLY A 86 -10.33 -6.89 3.52
C GLY A 86 -11.41 -7.51 2.63
N ALA A 87 -11.49 -7.04 1.39
CA ALA A 87 -12.33 -7.60 0.36
C ALA A 87 -11.54 -7.73 -0.95
N ILE A 88 -11.66 -8.88 -1.58
CA ILE A 88 -10.84 -9.24 -2.73
C ILE A 88 -11.70 -9.30 -3.98
N LEU A 89 -11.20 -8.66 -5.04
CA LEU A 89 -11.69 -8.81 -6.41
C LEU A 89 -10.79 -9.82 -7.13
N ALA A 90 -11.40 -10.80 -7.80
CA ALA A 90 -10.74 -11.62 -8.81
C ALA A 90 -11.40 -11.36 -10.16
N VAL A 91 -10.60 -11.13 -11.20
CA VAL A 91 -11.06 -11.00 -12.59
C VAL A 91 -10.34 -12.03 -13.42
N HIS A 92 -11.09 -13.04 -13.87
CA HIS A 92 -10.61 -14.18 -14.64
C HIS A 92 -10.74 -13.92 -16.13
N PHE A 93 -9.64 -13.94 -16.86
CA PHE A 93 -9.57 -13.77 -18.30
C PHE A 93 -9.35 -15.13 -18.97
N THR A 94 -10.31 -15.54 -19.79
CA THR A 94 -10.33 -16.83 -20.49
C THR A 94 -10.68 -16.65 -21.96
N ASP A 95 -10.74 -17.73 -22.73
CA ASP A 95 -11.22 -17.69 -24.13
C ASP A 95 -12.68 -17.28 -24.24
N ALA A 96 -13.48 -17.52 -23.19
CA ALA A 96 -14.88 -17.11 -23.12
C ALA A 96 -15.10 -15.64 -22.77
N GLY A 97 -14.02 -14.87 -22.52
CA GLY A 97 -14.07 -13.48 -22.10
C GLY A 97 -13.56 -13.27 -20.67
N ALA A 98 -14.14 -12.33 -19.96
CA ALA A 98 -13.77 -12.03 -18.57
C ALA A 98 -14.96 -12.23 -17.62
N ALA A 99 -14.70 -12.84 -16.45
CA ALA A 99 -15.65 -12.94 -15.36
C ALA A 99 -15.03 -12.48 -14.05
N ALA A 100 -15.81 -11.87 -13.16
CA ALA A 100 -15.30 -11.38 -11.89
C ALA A 100 -16.13 -11.88 -10.70
N VAL A 101 -15.47 -11.97 -9.54
CA VAL A 101 -16.08 -12.24 -8.24
C VAL A 101 -15.47 -11.29 -7.22
N TYR A 102 -16.27 -10.82 -6.26
CA TYR A 102 -15.82 -9.96 -5.18
C TYR A 102 -16.36 -10.43 -3.84
N ARG A 103 -15.46 -10.65 -2.86
CA ARG A 103 -15.82 -11.17 -1.53
C ARG A 103 -14.97 -10.60 -0.41
N TYR A 104 -15.60 -10.44 0.77
CA TYR A 104 -14.88 -10.18 2.02
C TYR A 104 -14.12 -11.42 2.48
N VAL A 105 -12.92 -11.19 3.01
CA VAL A 105 -12.15 -12.23 3.68
C VAL A 105 -12.80 -12.54 5.04
N GLN A 106 -13.24 -13.78 5.23
CA GLN A 106 -13.98 -14.24 6.41
C GLN A 106 -13.04 -14.47 7.60
N THR A 107 -12.30 -13.41 8.02
CA THR A 107 -11.50 -13.49 9.25
C THR A 107 -12.40 -13.61 10.48
N ALA A 108 -11.89 -14.17 11.57
CA ALA A 108 -12.66 -14.27 12.83
C ALA A 108 -13.11 -12.89 13.34
N GLY A 109 -12.27 -11.85 13.15
CA GLY A 109 -12.59 -10.47 13.49
C GLY A 109 -13.74 -9.92 12.65
N TYR A 110 -13.67 -10.11 11.32
CA TYR A 110 -14.73 -9.72 10.40
C TYR A 110 -16.08 -10.36 10.78
N GLN A 111 -16.11 -11.69 10.95
CA GLN A 111 -17.33 -12.43 11.27
C GLN A 111 -17.94 -11.97 12.59
N ALA A 112 -17.12 -11.73 13.63
CA ALA A 112 -17.60 -11.26 14.93
C ALA A 112 -18.19 -9.84 14.84
N GLU A 113 -17.54 -8.93 14.13
CA GLU A 113 -18.00 -7.55 13.95
C GLU A 113 -19.19 -7.46 13.01
N GLU A 114 -19.26 -8.30 11.98
CA GLU A 114 -20.42 -8.40 11.08
C GLU A 114 -21.66 -8.85 11.84
N LYS A 115 -21.55 -9.90 12.66
CA LYS A 115 -22.66 -10.39 13.50
C LYS A 115 -23.10 -9.34 14.53
N ALA A 116 -22.17 -8.53 15.05
CA ALA A 116 -22.46 -7.54 16.08
C ALA A 116 -22.91 -6.18 15.50
N ASP A 117 -22.73 -5.96 14.22
CA ASP A 117 -22.84 -4.68 13.50
C ASP A 117 -22.17 -3.52 14.23
N LYS A 118 -20.97 -3.76 14.76
CA LYS A 118 -20.14 -2.75 15.44
C LYS A 118 -18.69 -3.17 15.49
N PHE A 119 -17.79 -2.20 15.61
CA PHE A 119 -16.39 -2.48 15.89
C PHE A 119 -16.22 -3.10 17.28
N LEU A 120 -15.41 -4.16 17.36
CA LEU A 120 -15.15 -4.89 18.59
C LEU A 120 -13.67 -4.91 18.99
N TYR A 121 -12.76 -4.71 18.05
CA TYR A 121 -11.33 -4.91 18.20
C TYR A 121 -10.54 -3.62 18.01
N SER A 122 -9.31 -3.60 18.53
CA SER A 122 -8.30 -2.62 18.11
C SER A 122 -7.77 -2.99 16.73
N ASN A 123 -7.35 -1.97 15.97
CA ASN A 123 -6.72 -2.12 14.68
C ASN A 123 -5.60 -1.10 14.53
N TYR A 124 -5.10 -0.85 13.33
CA TYR A 124 -4.00 0.07 13.06
C TYR A 124 -4.27 1.49 13.58
N GLY A 125 -5.41 2.09 13.22
CA GLY A 125 -5.78 3.47 13.53
C GLY A 125 -6.86 3.63 14.60
N MET A 126 -7.30 2.56 15.22
CA MET A 126 -8.33 2.64 16.26
C MET A 126 -8.07 1.69 17.43
N THR A 127 -8.53 2.08 18.62
CA THR A 127 -8.60 1.21 19.79
C THR A 127 -9.98 0.57 19.86
N ALA A 128 -10.06 -0.66 20.42
CA ALA A 128 -11.35 -1.30 20.65
C ALA A 128 -12.30 -0.37 21.44
N PRO A 129 -13.56 -0.22 21.00
CA PRO A 129 -14.54 0.58 21.71
C PRO A 129 -14.78 0.11 23.15
N GLY A 130 -15.15 1.04 24.02
CA GLY A 130 -15.44 0.77 25.43
C GLY A 130 -14.31 1.15 26.38
N PRO A 131 -14.48 0.80 27.68
CA PRO A 131 -13.50 1.13 28.72
C PRO A 131 -12.12 0.52 28.46
N VAL A 132 -11.06 1.23 28.87
CA VAL A 132 -9.66 0.85 28.63
C VAL A 132 -9.33 -0.58 29.10
N TRP A 133 -9.86 -0.99 30.27
CA TRP A 133 -9.60 -2.32 30.83
C TRP A 133 -10.18 -3.47 29.98
N LEU A 134 -11.22 -3.24 29.18
CA LEU A 134 -11.74 -4.23 28.24
C LEU A 134 -10.85 -4.37 26.99
N ARG A 135 -10.08 -3.34 26.65
CA ARG A 135 -9.17 -3.38 25.50
C ARG A 135 -8.03 -4.38 25.68
N TRP A 136 -7.56 -4.56 26.92
CA TRP A 136 -6.49 -5.52 27.25
C TRP A 136 -6.89 -6.99 27.07
N THR A 137 -8.18 -7.28 27.04
CA THR A 137 -8.70 -8.64 26.87
C THR A 137 -8.95 -9.00 25.41
N LYS A 138 -8.75 -8.05 24.48
CA LYS A 138 -9.05 -8.21 23.06
C LYS A 138 -7.77 -8.20 22.25
N SER A 139 -7.66 -9.15 21.32
CA SER A 139 -6.60 -9.15 20.31
C SER A 139 -6.75 -7.98 19.32
N VAL A 140 -5.69 -7.67 18.61
CA VAL A 140 -5.75 -6.81 17.42
C VAL A 140 -6.40 -7.61 16.29
N LYS A 141 -7.28 -6.96 15.53
CA LYS A 141 -7.98 -7.58 14.41
C LYS A 141 -7.04 -7.78 13.23
N ASN A 142 -6.99 -9.01 12.69
CA ASN A 142 -6.42 -9.21 11.36
C ASN A 142 -7.45 -8.75 10.32
N ALA A 143 -7.14 -7.68 9.63
CA ALA A 143 -8.02 -7.09 8.63
C ALA A 143 -7.93 -7.77 7.25
N ALA A 144 -6.86 -8.52 6.97
CA ALA A 144 -6.58 -9.23 5.71
C ALA A 144 -6.81 -8.36 4.44
N ASN A 145 -6.46 -7.07 4.50
CA ASN A 145 -6.91 -6.06 3.54
C ASN A 145 -5.80 -5.45 2.68
N THR A 146 -4.53 -5.84 2.89
CA THR A 146 -3.43 -5.04 2.35
C THR A 146 -3.00 -5.52 0.96
N SER A 147 -2.68 -6.80 0.81
CA SER A 147 -2.20 -7.35 -0.45
C SER A 147 -2.70 -8.78 -0.65
N VAL A 148 -2.37 -9.37 -1.79
CA VAL A 148 -2.62 -10.77 -2.13
C VAL A 148 -1.38 -11.43 -2.73
N LEU A 149 -1.20 -12.71 -2.45
CA LEU A 149 -0.18 -13.55 -3.07
C LEU A 149 -0.84 -14.78 -3.68
N ALA A 150 -0.82 -14.89 -5.00
CA ALA A 150 -1.32 -16.07 -5.68
C ALA A 150 -0.27 -17.19 -5.68
N LEU A 151 -0.62 -18.30 -5.02
CA LEU A 151 0.13 -19.55 -5.01
C LEU A 151 -0.41 -20.51 -6.08
N PRO A 152 0.24 -21.64 -6.37
CA PRO A 152 -0.26 -22.59 -7.36
C PRO A 152 -1.68 -23.09 -7.07
N ASP A 153 -2.02 -23.33 -5.81
CA ASP A 153 -3.25 -23.99 -5.35
C ASP A 153 -4.22 -23.12 -4.55
N ARG A 154 -3.79 -21.93 -4.12
CA ARG A 154 -4.60 -21.02 -3.28
C ARG A 154 -4.17 -19.57 -3.40
N LEU A 155 -5.04 -18.66 -2.99
CA LEU A 155 -4.74 -17.25 -2.83
C LEU A 155 -4.51 -16.94 -1.36
N LEU A 156 -3.51 -16.13 -1.04
CA LEU A 156 -3.29 -15.60 0.31
C LEU A 156 -3.75 -14.15 0.36
N ALA A 157 -4.61 -13.83 1.33
CA ALA A 157 -4.89 -12.46 1.75
C ALA A 157 -3.93 -12.07 2.87
N LEU A 158 -3.20 -10.98 2.68
CA LEU A 158 -2.09 -10.57 3.52
C LEU A 158 -2.44 -9.34 4.37
N TRP A 159 -1.87 -9.33 5.56
CA TRP A 159 -1.92 -8.22 6.51
C TRP A 159 -0.63 -8.24 7.35
N GLU A 160 -0.08 -7.08 7.72
CA GLU A 160 1.28 -7.00 8.29
C GLU A 160 1.43 -7.57 9.70
N GLY A 161 0.37 -7.50 10.49
CA GLY A 161 0.42 -7.83 11.92
C GLY A 161 0.14 -9.30 12.27
N GLY A 162 -0.10 -10.18 11.29
CA GLY A 162 -0.48 -11.56 11.57
C GLY A 162 -0.32 -12.52 10.41
N PRO A 163 -0.72 -13.78 10.58
CA PRO A 163 -0.64 -14.77 9.52
C PRO A 163 -1.62 -14.47 8.37
N PRO A 164 -1.30 -14.91 7.14
CA PRO A 164 -2.20 -14.79 6.01
C PRO A 164 -3.45 -15.64 6.16
N HIS A 165 -4.51 -15.27 5.42
CA HIS A 165 -5.68 -16.12 5.22
C HIS A 165 -5.63 -16.72 3.83
N SER A 166 -5.87 -18.03 3.71
CA SER A 166 -5.98 -18.71 2.42
C SER A 166 -7.42 -18.68 1.91
N LEU A 167 -7.55 -18.50 0.60
CA LEU A 167 -8.81 -18.48 -0.13
C LEU A 167 -8.71 -19.38 -1.38
N ASP A 168 -9.85 -19.85 -1.84
CA ASP A 168 -9.96 -20.50 -3.14
C ASP A 168 -9.70 -19.52 -4.29
N LEU A 169 -8.91 -19.94 -5.28
CA LEU A 169 -8.49 -19.08 -6.39
C LEU A 169 -9.63 -18.64 -7.31
N GLN A 170 -10.71 -19.42 -7.41
CA GLN A 170 -11.80 -19.16 -8.34
C GLN A 170 -12.98 -18.48 -7.66
N THR A 171 -13.34 -18.96 -6.48
CA THR A 171 -14.55 -18.53 -5.77
C THR A 171 -14.29 -17.47 -4.71
N LEU A 172 -13.03 -17.28 -4.31
CA LEU A 172 -12.59 -16.45 -3.18
C LEU A 172 -13.20 -16.87 -1.84
N GLU A 173 -13.70 -18.10 -1.72
CA GLU A 173 -14.14 -18.65 -0.44
C GLU A 173 -12.95 -18.74 0.51
N THR A 174 -13.08 -18.17 1.72
CA THR A 174 -12.03 -18.20 2.72
C THR A 174 -11.93 -19.60 3.30
N ILE A 175 -10.76 -20.22 3.17
CA ILE A 175 -10.45 -21.55 3.70
C ILE A 175 -10.09 -21.44 5.19
N GLY A 176 -9.30 -20.40 5.56
CA GLY A 176 -8.89 -20.15 6.94
C GLY A 176 -7.49 -19.53 7.02
N ILE A 177 -6.93 -19.53 8.24
CA ILE A 177 -5.56 -19.06 8.48
C ILE A 177 -4.59 -20.05 7.82
N ASP A 178 -3.63 -19.52 7.06
CA ASP A 178 -2.54 -20.30 6.48
C ASP A 178 -1.26 -20.12 7.32
N ASN A 179 -0.75 -21.21 7.83
CA ASN A 179 0.48 -21.19 8.62
C ASN A 179 1.76 -21.35 7.78
N LEU A 180 1.64 -21.48 6.45
CA LEU A 180 2.75 -21.64 5.52
C LEU A 180 3.74 -22.77 5.91
N GLY A 181 3.22 -23.84 6.51
CA GLY A 181 4.03 -24.93 7.06
C GLY A 181 4.79 -24.58 8.34
N ASN A 182 4.50 -23.41 8.95
CA ASN A 182 5.06 -23.01 10.23
C ASN A 182 4.36 -23.74 11.39
N SER A 183 5.11 -24.09 12.44
CA SER A 183 4.54 -24.67 13.66
C SER A 183 3.80 -23.64 14.53
N ALA A 184 4.16 -22.36 14.44
CA ALA A 184 3.47 -21.28 15.14
C ALA A 184 2.15 -20.95 14.42
N ARG A 185 1.05 -20.89 15.19
CA ARG A 185 -0.25 -20.48 14.64
C ARG A 185 -0.34 -18.99 14.37
N GLU A 186 0.38 -18.19 15.14
CA GLU A 186 0.43 -16.74 15.03
C GLU A 186 1.87 -16.29 14.81
N PHE A 187 2.09 -15.54 13.75
CA PHE A 187 3.36 -14.95 13.41
C PHE A 187 3.12 -13.76 12.48
N PRO A 188 3.90 -12.68 12.58
CA PRO A 188 3.79 -11.56 11.66
C PRO A 188 4.31 -11.97 10.28
N TYR A 189 3.55 -11.63 9.24
CA TYR A 189 3.90 -11.89 7.86
C TYR A 189 3.49 -10.69 7.02
N SER A 190 4.47 -9.95 6.46
CA SER A 190 4.24 -8.72 5.73
C SER A 190 3.32 -8.90 4.52
N ALA A 191 2.66 -7.84 4.15
CA ALA A 191 1.87 -7.77 2.93
C ALA A 191 2.70 -7.69 1.64
N HIS A 192 3.99 -7.37 1.73
CA HIS A 192 4.90 -7.14 0.61
C HIS A 192 5.86 -8.31 0.40
N CYS A 193 5.34 -9.44 -0.13
CA CYS A 193 6.17 -10.56 -0.54
C CYS A 193 6.99 -10.20 -1.79
N LYS A 194 8.25 -10.65 -1.84
CA LYS A 194 9.07 -10.58 -3.06
C LYS A 194 9.30 -12.00 -3.59
N ARG A 195 8.98 -12.22 -4.85
CA ARG A 195 9.21 -13.50 -5.52
C ARG A 195 10.43 -13.38 -6.42
N ASP A 196 11.39 -14.26 -6.25
CA ASP A 196 12.50 -14.41 -7.19
C ASP A 196 11.97 -15.00 -8.51
N PRO A 197 12.05 -14.30 -9.64
CA PRO A 197 11.54 -14.80 -10.91
C PRO A 197 12.30 -16.00 -11.46
N ILE A 198 13.54 -16.24 -11.01
CA ILE A 198 14.41 -17.33 -11.47
C ILE A 198 14.10 -18.63 -10.72
N THR A 199 14.04 -18.58 -9.39
CA THR A 199 13.86 -19.77 -8.55
C THR A 199 12.41 -20.00 -8.14
N GLY A 200 11.56 -18.97 -8.23
CA GLY A 200 10.21 -18.96 -7.71
C GLY A 200 10.13 -18.82 -6.19
N ASN A 201 11.26 -18.78 -5.48
CA ASN A 201 11.29 -18.60 -4.03
C ASN A 201 10.63 -17.30 -3.62
N ILE A 202 9.95 -17.33 -2.47
CA ILE A 202 9.24 -16.21 -1.92
C ILE A 202 9.94 -15.74 -0.65
N PHE A 203 10.29 -14.45 -0.64
CA PHE A 203 10.86 -13.80 0.54
C PHE A 203 9.81 -12.92 1.20
N ASN A 204 9.81 -12.94 2.53
CA ASN A 204 8.93 -12.09 3.32
C ASN A 204 9.57 -11.81 4.69
N PHE A 205 8.96 -10.88 5.42
CA PHE A 205 9.39 -10.54 6.77
C PHE A 205 8.19 -10.33 7.69
N GLY A 206 8.47 -10.13 8.97
CA GLY A 206 7.47 -9.69 9.94
C GLY A 206 8.14 -9.11 11.17
N ILE A 207 7.48 -8.14 11.79
CA ILE A 207 7.96 -7.48 13.00
C ILE A 207 7.27 -8.08 14.23
N THR A 208 8.04 -8.60 15.16
CA THR A 208 7.55 -8.96 16.49
C THR A 208 7.93 -7.85 17.46
N PRO A 209 6.98 -7.02 17.91
CA PRO A 209 7.25 -5.94 18.85
C PRO A 209 7.58 -6.49 20.23
N GLY A 210 8.40 -5.76 20.99
CA GLY A 210 8.77 -6.12 22.35
C GLY A 210 9.87 -5.21 22.90
N VAL A 211 10.35 -5.52 24.11
CA VAL A 211 11.53 -4.88 24.71
C VAL A 211 12.74 -5.00 23.79
N SER A 212 12.86 -6.16 23.13
CA SER A 212 13.77 -6.41 22.01
C SER A 212 12.92 -6.73 20.79
N THR A 213 12.65 -5.70 19.97
CA THR A 213 11.91 -5.87 18.71
C THR A 213 12.69 -6.75 17.74
N LYS A 214 12.00 -7.66 17.09
CA LYS A 214 12.60 -8.63 16.18
C LYS A 214 12.07 -8.44 14.75
N LEU A 215 12.99 -8.36 13.80
CA LEU A 215 12.74 -8.55 12.38
C LEU A 215 12.90 -10.03 12.08
N ASN A 216 11.81 -10.70 11.77
CA ASN A 216 11.81 -12.09 11.34
C ASN A 216 11.81 -12.16 9.82
N LEU A 217 12.69 -12.93 9.22
CA LEU A 217 12.76 -13.16 7.78
C LEU A 217 12.30 -14.58 7.46
N TYR A 218 11.64 -14.72 6.32
CA TYR A 218 11.11 -15.98 5.82
C TYR A 218 11.55 -16.18 4.37
N LYS A 219 12.13 -17.34 4.06
CA LYS A 219 12.34 -17.84 2.69
C LYS A 219 11.42 -19.04 2.51
N SER A 220 10.55 -18.97 1.51
CA SER A 220 9.57 -20.01 1.19
C SER A 220 9.83 -20.56 -0.22
N ASP A 221 9.40 -21.78 -0.46
CA ASP A 221 9.35 -22.36 -1.80
C ASP A 221 8.20 -21.72 -2.65
N PRO A 222 8.10 -22.06 -3.94
CA PRO A 222 7.04 -21.53 -4.82
C PRO A 222 5.61 -21.87 -4.37
N THR A 223 5.43 -22.89 -3.50
CA THR A 223 4.12 -23.27 -2.93
C THR A 223 3.77 -22.47 -1.67
N GLY A 224 4.67 -21.57 -1.24
CA GLY A 224 4.51 -20.76 -0.04
C GLY A 224 4.99 -21.42 1.26
N LYS A 225 5.45 -22.68 1.22
CA LYS A 225 5.97 -23.36 2.42
C LYS A 225 7.29 -22.73 2.86
N ILE A 226 7.35 -22.29 4.12
CA ILE A 226 8.56 -21.71 4.70
C ILE A 226 9.65 -22.79 4.84
N LEU A 227 10.78 -22.55 4.18
CA LEU A 227 11.97 -23.41 4.19
C LEU A 227 12.99 -22.96 5.21
N GLN A 228 13.18 -21.65 5.35
CA GLN A 228 14.23 -21.04 6.16
C GLN A 228 13.73 -19.78 6.86
N LYS A 229 14.27 -19.52 8.06
CA LYS A 229 13.99 -18.34 8.88
C LYS A 229 15.27 -17.76 9.45
N ALA A 230 15.29 -16.43 9.58
CA ALA A 230 16.29 -15.71 10.36
C ALA A 230 15.62 -14.63 11.20
N THR A 231 16.33 -14.15 12.22
CA THR A 231 15.80 -13.11 13.11
C THR A 231 16.91 -12.13 13.47
N PHE A 232 16.61 -10.84 13.34
CA PHE A 232 17.52 -9.73 13.69
C PHE A 232 16.87 -8.81 14.70
N GLY A 233 17.67 -8.22 15.60
CA GLY A 233 17.21 -7.19 16.50
C GLY A 233 17.06 -5.85 15.78
N LEU A 234 16.02 -5.09 16.14
CA LEU A 234 15.78 -3.72 15.73
C LEU A 234 15.66 -2.81 16.95
N ASP A 235 16.05 -1.55 16.78
CA ASP A 235 15.95 -0.54 17.83
C ASP A 235 14.54 0.09 17.86
N GLY A 236 13.89 -0.02 19.01
CA GLY A 236 12.50 0.42 19.20
C GLY A 236 11.52 -0.42 18.40
N ILE A 237 10.32 0.09 18.17
CA ILE A 237 9.31 -0.54 17.31
C ILE A 237 9.13 0.31 16.07
N PRO A 238 9.86 0.02 14.98
CA PRO A 238 9.77 0.81 13.76
C PRO A 238 8.50 0.49 12.97
N MET A 239 8.04 1.47 12.18
CA MET A 239 7.08 1.24 11.10
C MET A 239 7.85 0.84 9.84
N LEU A 240 7.99 -0.47 9.62
CA LEU A 240 8.64 -1.05 8.45
C LEU A 240 7.56 -1.75 7.62
N HIS A 241 7.31 -1.26 6.40
CA HIS A 241 6.18 -1.67 5.58
C HIS A 241 6.60 -2.59 4.43
N ASP A 242 7.68 -2.26 3.72
CA ASP A 242 8.17 -2.98 2.55
C ASP A 242 9.69 -3.18 2.63
N PHE A 243 10.23 -4.01 1.75
CA PHE A 243 11.66 -4.28 1.61
C PHE A 243 12.03 -4.56 0.15
N VAL A 244 13.31 -4.67 -0.13
CA VAL A 244 13.83 -4.87 -1.49
C VAL A 244 14.43 -6.26 -1.64
N PHE A 245 14.11 -6.93 -2.74
CA PHE A 245 14.88 -8.05 -3.27
C PHE A 245 15.74 -7.54 -4.43
N ALA A 246 17.06 -7.70 -4.32
CA ALA A 246 18.03 -7.30 -5.34
C ALA A 246 18.95 -8.51 -5.63
N ALA A 247 18.49 -9.40 -6.50
CA ALA A 247 19.14 -10.66 -6.86
C ALA A 247 19.53 -11.48 -5.62
N LYS A 248 20.77 -11.37 -5.15
CA LYS A 248 21.28 -12.12 -3.99
C LYS A 248 21.12 -11.39 -2.64
N TYR A 249 20.47 -10.22 -2.61
CA TYR A 249 20.30 -9.44 -1.39
C TYR A 249 18.84 -9.17 -1.07
N LEU A 250 18.51 -9.22 0.22
CA LEU A 250 17.32 -8.63 0.81
C LEU A 250 17.76 -7.37 1.55
N ILE A 251 17.18 -6.22 1.22
CA ILE A 251 17.60 -4.93 1.77
C ILE A 251 16.43 -4.28 2.48
N PHE A 252 16.63 -3.92 3.73
CA PHE A 252 15.66 -3.27 4.59
C PHE A 252 16.12 -1.85 4.87
N PHE A 253 15.32 -0.87 4.46
CA PHE A 253 15.46 0.51 4.86
C PHE A 253 14.47 0.75 6.00
N VAL A 254 14.97 0.82 7.22
CA VAL A 254 14.16 1.01 8.42
C VAL A 254 14.03 2.51 8.70
N PRO A 255 12.88 3.11 8.38
CA PRO A 255 12.73 4.56 8.51
C PRO A 255 12.73 4.98 9.97
N PRO A 256 13.04 6.27 10.27
CA PRO A 256 13.06 6.79 11.63
C PRO A 256 11.64 7.06 12.18
N VAL A 257 10.76 6.09 12.10
CA VAL A 257 9.43 6.09 12.70
C VAL A 257 9.39 5.07 13.82
N ARG A 258 9.00 5.48 15.02
CA ARG A 258 8.97 4.61 16.20
C ARG A 258 7.65 4.71 16.94
N ALA A 259 7.09 3.57 17.34
CA ALA A 259 5.90 3.54 18.18
C ALA A 259 6.24 3.81 19.65
N LYS A 260 5.43 4.64 20.30
CA LYS A 260 5.43 4.81 21.77
C LYS A 260 4.80 3.60 22.42
N LEU A 261 5.60 2.76 23.05
CA LEU A 261 5.15 1.49 23.62
C LEU A 261 4.14 1.68 24.78
N LEU A 262 4.40 2.63 25.71
CA LEU A 262 3.58 2.78 26.91
C LEU A 262 2.12 3.18 26.65
N PRO A 263 1.79 4.22 25.85
CA PRO A 263 0.41 4.54 25.52
C PRO A 263 -0.32 3.42 24.79
N MET A 264 0.40 2.70 23.91
CA MET A 264 -0.16 1.56 23.17
C MET A 264 -0.49 0.39 24.10
N LEU A 265 0.42 -0.03 24.96
CA LEU A 265 0.20 -1.11 25.95
C LEU A 265 -0.88 -0.75 26.96
N ALA A 266 -0.97 0.53 27.35
CA ALA A 266 -2.04 1.01 28.20
C ALA A 266 -3.41 1.03 27.49
N GLY A 267 -3.48 0.79 26.19
CA GLY A 267 -4.72 0.84 25.40
C GLY A 267 -5.29 2.27 25.27
N ILE A 268 -4.46 3.30 25.47
CA ILE A 268 -4.86 4.72 25.43
C ILE A 268 -4.84 5.24 24.00
N SER A 269 -3.84 4.83 23.21
CA SER A 269 -3.71 5.21 21.79
C SER A 269 -3.69 4.00 20.85
N SER A 270 -4.13 4.23 19.62
CA SER A 270 -3.96 3.25 18.54
C SER A 270 -2.48 3.09 18.18
N TYR A 271 -2.16 2.06 17.37
CA TYR A 271 -0.80 1.91 16.85
C TYR A 271 -0.40 3.13 16.01
N SER A 272 -1.23 3.54 15.06
CA SER A 272 -1.01 4.71 14.21
C SER A 272 -0.79 5.99 15.01
N ASP A 273 -1.62 6.25 16.04
CA ASP A 273 -1.49 7.45 16.88
C ASP A 273 -0.27 7.41 17.83
N SER A 274 0.35 6.23 17.98
CA SER A 274 1.56 6.03 18.77
C SER A 274 2.85 6.23 17.97
N LEU A 275 2.76 6.34 16.63
CA LEU A 275 3.91 6.47 15.75
C LEU A 275 4.46 7.90 15.75
N GLU A 276 5.77 8.03 15.93
CA GLU A 276 6.48 9.29 15.92
C GLU A 276 7.58 9.30 14.87
N TRP A 277 7.67 10.40 14.14
CA TRP A 277 8.79 10.71 13.26
C TRP A 277 9.98 11.20 14.09
N LYS A 278 11.13 10.54 13.98
CA LYS A 278 12.38 10.80 14.74
C LYS A 278 13.56 10.93 13.79
N PRO A 279 13.64 12.02 13.02
CA PRO A 279 14.66 12.18 11.97
C PRO A 279 16.09 12.09 12.50
N GLU A 280 16.32 12.36 13.77
CA GLU A 280 17.62 12.22 14.43
C GLU A 280 18.17 10.79 14.44
N LEU A 281 17.33 9.78 14.20
CA LEU A 281 17.74 8.38 14.12
C LEU A 281 18.26 7.95 12.75
N GLY A 282 18.12 8.82 11.71
CA GLY A 282 18.43 8.44 10.34
C GLY A 282 17.57 7.26 9.82
N THR A 283 17.77 6.86 8.58
CA THR A 283 17.22 5.63 8.00
C THR A 283 18.27 4.53 8.14
N GLN A 284 17.98 3.50 8.93
CA GLN A 284 18.88 2.37 9.12
C GLN A 284 18.78 1.40 7.94
N ILE A 285 19.89 0.78 7.56
CA ILE A 285 19.96 -0.16 6.43
C ILE A 285 20.46 -1.50 6.95
N LEU A 286 19.75 -2.58 6.60
CA LEU A 286 20.20 -3.96 6.79
C LEU A 286 20.29 -4.61 5.43
N VAL A 287 21.45 -5.18 5.12
CA VAL A 287 21.68 -5.99 3.93
C VAL A 287 21.82 -7.44 4.36
N VAL A 288 21.00 -8.32 3.81
CA VAL A 288 20.94 -9.73 4.15
C VAL A 288 21.16 -10.54 2.87
N ASP A 289 21.92 -11.60 2.95
CA ASP A 289 22.09 -12.56 1.85
C ASP A 289 20.81 -13.39 1.66
N SER A 290 20.24 -13.40 0.46
CA SER A 290 18.96 -14.06 0.19
C SER A 290 19.04 -15.59 0.20
N GLU A 291 20.23 -16.17 0.03
CA GLU A 291 20.39 -17.63 0.05
C GLU A 291 20.51 -18.16 1.48
N THR A 292 21.36 -17.53 2.28
CA THR A 292 21.67 -17.99 3.64
C THR A 292 20.85 -17.31 4.73
N LEU A 293 20.14 -16.20 4.41
CA LEU A 293 19.48 -15.30 5.33
C LEU A 293 20.43 -14.74 6.42
N SER A 294 21.72 -14.67 6.15
CA SER A 294 22.70 -14.09 7.06
C SER A 294 22.90 -12.60 6.81
N LEU A 295 23.16 -11.85 7.88
CA LEU A 295 23.45 -10.43 7.78
C LEU A 295 24.79 -10.21 7.07
N VAL A 296 24.77 -9.45 5.98
CA VAL A 296 25.99 -9.04 5.23
C VAL A 296 26.55 -7.75 5.83
N SER A 297 25.70 -6.74 6.01
CA SER A 297 26.13 -5.46 6.54
C SER A 297 24.99 -4.67 7.19
N ARG A 298 25.37 -3.66 7.97
CA ARG A 298 24.48 -2.61 8.47
C ARG A 298 25.04 -1.25 8.08
N GLY A 299 24.13 -0.32 7.76
CA GLY A 299 24.45 1.06 7.45
C GLY A 299 23.39 2.02 7.94
N GLU A 300 23.60 3.27 7.66
CA GLU A 300 22.68 4.35 7.98
C GLU A 300 22.79 5.42 6.90
N THR A 301 21.71 6.15 6.68
CA THR A 301 21.66 7.28 5.77
C THR A 301 20.74 8.37 6.31
N GLU A 302 20.61 9.48 5.57
CA GLU A 302 19.68 10.56 5.91
C GLU A 302 18.25 10.07 6.15
N PRO A 303 17.44 10.78 6.95
CA PRO A 303 16.08 10.37 7.25
C PRO A 303 15.15 10.55 6.04
N TRP A 304 14.41 9.53 5.74
CA TRP A 304 13.23 9.58 4.86
C TRP A 304 12.20 8.53 5.28
N TYR A 305 11.00 8.63 4.74
CA TYR A 305 9.99 7.57 4.80
C TYR A 305 9.72 7.02 3.41
N GLN A 306 9.36 5.76 3.33
CA GLN A 306 8.89 5.09 2.12
C GLN A 306 7.78 4.10 2.48
N TRP A 307 6.73 4.08 1.65
CA TRP A 307 5.79 2.97 1.67
C TRP A 307 6.29 1.84 0.79
N HIS A 308 6.61 2.12 -0.47
CA HIS A 308 6.84 1.09 -1.47
C HIS A 308 8.17 1.26 -2.19
N PHE A 309 8.77 0.12 -2.49
CA PHE A 309 9.91 0.00 -3.40
C PHE A 309 9.43 -0.51 -4.76
N ALA A 310 9.92 0.11 -5.84
CA ALA A 310 9.70 -0.36 -7.19
C ALA A 310 10.49 -1.64 -7.45
N ASN A 311 11.81 -1.57 -7.22
CA ASN A 311 12.73 -2.66 -7.50
C ASN A 311 14.11 -2.42 -6.87
N GLY A 312 14.94 -3.45 -6.88
CA GLY A 312 16.36 -3.36 -6.57
C GLY A 312 17.16 -4.29 -7.48
N PHE A 313 18.37 -3.91 -7.84
CA PHE A 313 19.23 -4.75 -8.68
C PHE A 313 20.70 -4.54 -8.37
N VAL A 314 21.50 -5.57 -8.65
CA VAL A 314 22.96 -5.53 -8.51
C VAL A 314 23.55 -5.05 -9.83
N LYS A 315 24.39 -4.01 -9.77
CA LYS A 315 25.12 -3.46 -10.94
C LYS A 315 26.36 -4.29 -11.24
N GLU A 316 26.97 -4.08 -12.42
CA GLU A 316 28.18 -4.75 -12.86
C GLU A 316 29.37 -4.55 -11.89
N ASP A 317 29.46 -3.37 -11.27
CA ASP A 317 30.49 -3.05 -10.27
C ASP A 317 30.24 -3.69 -8.89
N GLY A 318 29.15 -4.46 -8.73
CA GLY A 318 28.75 -5.11 -7.50
C GLY A 318 28.01 -4.21 -6.51
N SER A 319 27.83 -2.93 -6.82
CA SER A 319 26.94 -2.04 -6.06
C SER A 319 25.47 -2.40 -6.30
N VAL A 320 24.58 -1.95 -5.43
CA VAL A 320 23.13 -2.15 -5.58
C VAL A 320 22.46 -0.81 -5.87
N ALA A 321 21.56 -0.80 -6.84
CA ALA A 321 20.62 0.29 -7.06
C ALA A 321 19.24 -0.12 -6.58
N VAL A 322 18.51 0.81 -5.95
CA VAL A 322 17.16 0.60 -5.43
C VAL A 322 16.29 1.78 -5.82
N ASP A 323 15.19 1.48 -6.50
CA ASP A 323 14.17 2.45 -6.92
C ASP A 323 12.99 2.40 -5.96
N PHE A 324 12.53 3.54 -5.47
CA PHE A 324 11.47 3.61 -4.47
C PHE A 324 10.78 4.98 -4.47
N VAL A 325 9.61 5.04 -3.85
CA VAL A 325 8.92 6.30 -3.60
C VAL A 325 9.34 6.85 -2.24
N ARG A 326 10.07 7.97 -2.28
CA ARG A 326 10.58 8.68 -1.11
C ARG A 326 9.62 9.77 -0.67
N LEU A 327 9.30 9.80 0.63
CA LEU A 327 8.61 10.88 1.32
C LEU A 327 9.59 11.58 2.27
N ALA A 328 9.46 12.90 2.38
CA ALA A 328 10.36 13.70 3.24
C ALA A 328 10.17 13.42 4.73
N ASP A 329 8.95 13.05 5.14
CA ASP A 329 8.58 12.77 6.53
C ASP A 329 7.43 11.75 6.61
N PHE A 330 6.83 11.58 7.80
CA PHE A 330 5.76 10.61 8.04
C PHE A 330 4.34 11.23 8.04
N LYS A 331 4.14 12.43 7.50
CA LYS A 331 2.80 13.07 7.39
C LYS A 331 1.82 12.25 6.56
N THR A 332 2.33 11.40 5.69
CA THR A 332 1.52 10.46 4.90
C THR A 332 0.58 9.61 5.76
N ASN A 333 0.98 9.24 6.99
CA ASN A 333 0.12 8.51 7.92
C ASN A 333 -1.13 9.32 8.30
N GLN A 334 -0.98 10.62 8.55
CA GLN A 334 -2.11 11.51 8.83
C GLN A 334 -3.01 11.66 7.58
N ARG A 335 -2.41 11.82 6.39
CA ARG A 335 -3.16 11.87 5.13
C ARG A 335 -4.00 10.60 4.91
N LEU A 336 -3.44 9.42 5.16
CA LEU A 336 -4.14 8.13 5.03
C LEU A 336 -5.25 7.95 6.09
N LYS A 337 -5.07 8.52 7.28
CA LYS A 337 -6.12 8.60 8.30
C LYS A 337 -7.30 9.46 7.82
N GLU A 338 -7.03 10.58 7.18
CA GLU A 338 -8.03 11.49 6.61
C GLU A 338 -8.85 10.84 5.49
N VAL A 339 -8.24 9.92 4.71
CA VAL A 339 -8.95 9.15 3.67
C VAL A 339 -10.14 8.38 4.25
N ALA A 340 -10.00 7.79 5.44
CA ALA A 340 -11.11 7.09 6.11
C ALA A 340 -12.30 8.03 6.45
N ALA A 341 -12.04 9.32 6.64
CA ALA A 341 -13.07 10.34 6.84
C ALA A 341 -13.70 10.85 5.53
N GLY A 342 -13.18 10.43 4.38
CA GLY A 342 -13.65 10.85 3.05
C GLY A 342 -13.19 12.25 2.64
N GLU A 343 -12.07 12.73 3.19
CA GLU A 343 -11.42 13.97 2.81
C GLU A 343 -9.93 13.92 3.12
N THR A 344 -9.11 14.68 2.40
CA THR A 344 -7.68 14.83 2.69
C THR A 344 -7.31 16.30 2.74
N ARG A 345 -6.47 16.67 3.71
CA ARG A 345 -6.02 18.05 3.98
C ARG A 345 -4.51 18.13 4.21
N THR A 346 -3.91 17.01 4.55
CA THR A 346 -2.47 16.91 4.82
C THR A 346 -1.73 16.77 3.50
N ASP A 347 -0.78 17.64 3.28
CA ASP A 347 0.19 17.55 2.20
C ASP A 347 1.27 16.50 2.55
N ALA A 348 1.35 15.45 1.75
CA ALA A 348 2.29 14.34 1.96
C ALA A 348 2.58 13.66 0.61
N GLU A 349 3.50 14.25 -0.12
CA GLU A 349 3.88 13.81 -1.46
C GLU A 349 5.06 12.87 -1.43
N GLY A 350 5.01 11.85 -2.28
CA GLY A 350 6.11 10.94 -2.56
C GLY A 350 6.63 11.13 -3.97
N TYR A 351 7.95 11.00 -4.15
CA TYR A 351 8.64 11.17 -5.43
C TYR A 351 9.48 9.95 -5.73
N LEU A 352 9.65 9.61 -7.00
CA LEU A 352 10.46 8.46 -7.41
C LEU A 352 11.94 8.80 -7.30
N TRP A 353 12.66 8.03 -6.50
CA TRP A 353 14.08 8.17 -6.23
C TRP A 353 14.83 6.89 -6.52
N ARG A 354 16.13 7.00 -6.78
CA ARG A 354 17.10 5.90 -6.79
C ARG A 354 18.16 6.14 -5.74
N VAL A 355 18.47 5.10 -4.98
CA VAL A 355 19.60 5.06 -4.06
C VAL A 355 20.60 4.01 -4.53
N HIS A 356 21.89 4.38 -4.49
CA HIS A 356 23.00 3.46 -4.73
C HIS A 356 23.67 3.14 -3.41
N LEU A 357 23.93 1.86 -3.16
CA LEU A 357 24.58 1.43 -1.94
C LEU A 357 25.64 0.35 -2.22
N ASN A 358 26.67 0.35 -1.36
CA ASN A 358 27.63 -0.75 -1.29
C ASN A 358 27.07 -1.83 -0.36
N PRO A 359 26.73 -3.03 -0.87
CA PRO A 359 26.09 -4.05 -0.05
C PRO A 359 26.99 -4.65 1.01
N GLN A 360 28.32 -4.57 0.86
CA GLN A 360 29.28 -5.11 1.83
C GLN A 360 29.43 -4.20 3.07
N THR A 361 29.11 -2.93 2.94
CA THR A 361 29.24 -1.96 4.03
C THR A 361 27.91 -1.36 4.48
N GLY A 362 26.83 -1.54 3.71
CA GLY A 362 25.55 -0.88 3.92
C GLY A 362 25.59 0.64 3.65
N LYS A 363 26.69 1.17 3.13
CA LYS A 363 26.85 2.61 2.89
C LYS A 363 26.14 3.04 1.62
N VAL A 364 25.28 4.05 1.72
CA VAL A 364 24.73 4.77 0.56
C VAL A 364 25.85 5.60 -0.07
N THR A 365 26.03 5.44 -1.36
CA THR A 365 27.08 6.11 -2.14
C THR A 365 26.53 7.27 -2.97
N ALA A 366 25.27 7.21 -3.36
CA ALA A 366 24.57 8.28 -4.07
C ALA A 366 23.05 8.13 -3.90
N THR A 367 22.34 9.25 -4.00
CA THR A 367 20.91 9.35 -4.11
C THR A 367 20.56 10.27 -5.28
N GLU A 368 19.55 9.92 -6.06
CA GLU A 368 19.08 10.76 -7.15
C GLU A 368 17.56 10.74 -7.26
N GLU A 369 16.98 11.89 -7.52
CA GLU A 369 15.57 12.00 -7.88
C GLU A 369 15.39 11.58 -9.33
N LEU A 370 14.55 10.56 -9.56
CA LEU A 370 14.29 10.05 -10.90
C LEU A 370 13.16 10.84 -11.58
N LEU A 371 12.16 11.25 -10.81
CA LEU A 371 10.97 11.93 -11.29
C LEU A 371 10.53 13.01 -10.30
N ASP A 372 10.40 14.25 -10.79
CA ASP A 372 9.98 15.46 -10.08
C ASP A 372 8.46 15.63 -9.98
N LYS A 373 7.71 14.55 -10.12
CA LYS A 373 6.24 14.54 -10.03
C LYS A 373 5.76 13.57 -8.95
N PRO A 374 4.76 13.98 -8.15
CA PRO A 374 4.22 13.11 -7.10
C PRO A 374 3.64 11.82 -7.65
N CYS A 375 4.06 10.70 -7.06
CA CYS A 375 3.63 9.37 -7.48
C CYS A 375 3.62 8.38 -6.30
N GLU A 376 3.01 7.23 -6.52
CA GLU A 376 3.02 6.09 -5.61
C GLU A 376 2.72 4.78 -6.34
N PHE A 377 2.64 3.66 -5.59
CA PHE A 377 2.41 2.33 -6.13
C PHE A 377 3.37 1.97 -7.28
N PRO A 378 4.69 2.07 -7.03
CA PRO A 378 5.67 1.77 -8.06
C PRO A 378 5.74 0.26 -8.32
N MET A 379 5.57 -0.14 -9.58
CA MET A 379 5.57 -1.53 -10.02
C MET A 379 6.51 -1.76 -11.20
N VAL A 380 7.13 -2.93 -11.23
CA VAL A 380 7.89 -3.43 -12.39
C VAL A 380 7.28 -4.76 -12.86
N PRO A 381 7.55 -5.21 -14.10
CA PRO A 381 7.16 -6.55 -14.52
C PRO A 381 7.66 -7.62 -13.54
N ALA A 382 6.80 -8.59 -13.19
CA ALA A 382 7.17 -9.62 -12.21
C ALA A 382 8.43 -10.43 -12.60
N ALA A 383 8.69 -10.58 -13.89
CA ALA A 383 9.90 -11.23 -14.42
C ALA A 383 11.19 -10.41 -14.20
N GLU A 384 11.07 -9.11 -13.89
CA GLU A 384 12.20 -8.20 -13.73
C GLU A 384 12.49 -7.86 -12.27
N VAL A 385 11.74 -8.43 -11.33
CA VAL A 385 11.98 -8.25 -9.89
C VAL A 385 13.36 -8.77 -9.52
N GLY A 386 14.17 -7.93 -8.86
CA GLY A 386 15.54 -8.26 -8.49
C GLY A 386 16.58 -8.06 -9.61
N GLN A 387 16.16 -7.62 -10.79
CA GLN A 387 16.99 -7.33 -11.95
C GLN A 387 16.78 -5.89 -12.41
N GLU A 388 17.67 -5.36 -13.24
CA GLU A 388 17.49 -4.02 -13.81
C GLU A 388 16.23 -3.99 -14.68
N SER A 389 15.29 -3.11 -14.34
CA SER A 389 14.07 -2.87 -15.09
C SER A 389 14.16 -1.56 -15.84
N ARG A 390 13.80 -1.58 -17.14
CA ARG A 390 13.73 -0.37 -17.93
C ARG A 390 12.51 0.48 -17.56
N TYR A 391 11.39 -0.14 -17.26
CA TYR A 391 10.13 0.56 -17.02
C TYR A 391 9.65 0.40 -15.59
N ILE A 392 9.24 1.52 -14.98
CA ILE A 392 8.53 1.56 -13.72
C ILE A 392 7.12 2.11 -13.99
N TYR A 393 6.12 1.38 -13.55
CA TYR A 393 4.72 1.80 -13.64
C TYR A 393 4.29 2.40 -12.30
N LEU A 394 3.49 3.47 -12.35
CA LEU A 394 3.18 4.34 -11.21
C LEU A 394 1.72 4.74 -11.20
N ALA A 395 1.14 4.95 -10.03
CA ALA A 395 -0.06 5.75 -9.88
C ALA A 395 0.33 7.21 -9.68
N MET A 396 -0.36 8.12 -10.37
CA MET A 396 -0.07 9.55 -10.34
C MET A 396 -1.35 10.38 -10.22
N TYR A 397 -1.19 11.61 -9.80
CA TYR A 397 -2.29 12.57 -9.88
C TYR A 397 -2.55 12.94 -11.34
N GLY A 398 -3.82 13.26 -11.66
CA GLY A 398 -4.18 13.82 -12.96
C GLY A 398 -3.50 15.17 -13.19
N PRO A 399 -3.46 15.66 -14.43
CA PRO A 399 -2.89 16.96 -14.74
C PRO A 399 -3.71 18.09 -14.07
N ASP A 400 -3.02 19.15 -13.66
CA ASP A 400 -3.59 20.43 -13.18
C ASP A 400 -4.58 20.30 -11.99
N VAL A 401 -4.51 19.24 -11.19
CA VAL A 401 -5.33 19.07 -9.99
C VAL A 401 -4.64 19.59 -8.74
N ASP A 402 -5.44 20.12 -7.80
CA ASP A 402 -4.98 20.32 -6.42
C ASP A 402 -4.86 18.96 -5.74
N ILE A 403 -3.62 18.52 -5.51
CA ILE A 403 -3.30 17.19 -5.00
C ILE A 403 -3.68 16.99 -3.53
N VAL A 404 -3.77 18.08 -2.75
CA VAL A 404 -4.06 17.97 -1.30
C VAL A 404 -5.42 17.32 -1.04
N PRO A 405 -6.55 17.77 -1.64
CA PRO A 405 -7.84 17.11 -1.47
C PRO A 405 -8.06 15.91 -2.42
N GLU A 406 -7.12 15.61 -3.32
CA GLU A 406 -7.34 14.66 -4.41
C GLU A 406 -6.65 13.31 -4.19
N ARG A 407 -7.06 12.30 -4.98
CA ARG A 407 -6.44 10.98 -5.09
C ARG A 407 -5.86 10.79 -6.49
N TYR A 408 -5.09 9.73 -6.70
CA TYR A 408 -4.48 9.44 -7.99
C TYR A 408 -5.55 9.31 -9.08
N GLY A 409 -5.38 10.04 -10.17
CA GLY A 409 -6.30 10.09 -11.32
C GLY A 409 -5.68 9.59 -12.63
N ALA A 410 -4.42 9.16 -12.57
CA ALA A 410 -3.68 8.69 -13.74
C ALA A 410 -2.79 7.49 -13.38
N ILE A 411 -2.43 6.71 -14.38
CA ILE A 411 -1.32 5.75 -14.31
C ILE A 411 -0.20 6.21 -15.25
N ALA A 412 1.02 5.85 -14.96
CA ALA A 412 2.16 6.27 -15.76
C ALA A 412 3.18 5.15 -15.95
N ARG A 413 4.00 5.29 -16.99
CA ARG A 413 5.21 4.51 -17.25
C ARG A 413 6.41 5.46 -17.31
N PHE A 414 7.37 5.22 -16.44
CA PHE A 414 8.64 5.93 -16.41
C PHE A 414 9.72 5.04 -17.04
N ASP A 415 10.40 5.54 -18.07
CA ASP A 415 11.57 4.88 -18.71
C ASP A 415 12.83 5.32 -17.97
N THR A 416 13.47 4.41 -17.25
CA THR A 416 14.65 4.68 -16.43
C THR A 416 15.88 5.06 -17.24
N GLN A 417 15.96 4.68 -18.52
CA GLN A 417 17.08 4.97 -19.41
C GLN A 417 16.95 6.34 -20.08
N SER A 418 15.80 6.63 -20.68
CA SER A 418 15.56 7.91 -21.36
C SER A 418 15.02 9.01 -20.45
N ARG A 419 14.64 8.70 -19.22
CA ARG A 419 13.96 9.59 -18.26
C ARG A 419 12.61 10.10 -18.80
N HIS A 420 12.04 9.43 -19.76
CA HIS A 420 10.75 9.80 -20.34
C HIS A 420 9.59 9.28 -19.52
N LEU A 421 8.62 10.16 -19.24
CA LEU A 421 7.38 9.83 -18.56
C LEU A 421 6.22 9.80 -19.56
N THR A 422 5.53 8.67 -19.64
CA THR A 422 4.28 8.52 -20.40
C THR A 422 3.12 8.42 -19.41
N ILE A 423 2.10 9.25 -19.56
CA ILE A 423 0.94 9.30 -18.65
C ILE A 423 -0.32 8.88 -19.40
N ALA A 424 -1.12 8.03 -18.78
CA ALA A 424 -2.49 7.72 -19.14
C ALA A 424 -3.42 8.40 -18.11
N ASP A 425 -3.95 9.56 -18.47
CA ASP A 425 -4.95 10.26 -17.67
C ASP A 425 -6.30 9.52 -17.78
N CYS A 426 -6.87 9.14 -16.65
CA CYS A 426 -8.16 8.45 -16.62
C CYS A 426 -9.35 9.42 -16.78
N GLY A 427 -9.10 10.73 -16.72
CA GLY A 427 -10.10 11.78 -16.81
C GLY A 427 -10.69 12.20 -15.46
N GLU A 428 -11.45 13.28 -15.49
CA GLU A 428 -11.99 13.91 -14.29
C GLU A 428 -12.84 12.93 -13.43
N ASN A 429 -12.62 12.96 -12.11
CA ASN A 429 -13.31 12.12 -11.12
C ASN A 429 -13.15 10.61 -11.33
N ARG A 430 -12.10 10.16 -11.99
CA ARG A 430 -11.75 8.75 -12.16
C ARG A 430 -10.47 8.42 -11.45
N TYR A 431 -10.52 7.35 -10.67
CA TYR A 431 -9.48 7.00 -9.70
C TYR A 431 -8.97 5.59 -9.96
N PRO A 432 -7.85 5.47 -10.69
CA PRO A 432 -7.23 4.15 -10.93
C PRO A 432 -6.58 3.64 -9.64
N ALA A 433 -6.63 2.33 -9.48
CA ALA A 433 -5.82 1.61 -8.51
C ALA A 433 -4.38 1.43 -9.02
N GLU A 434 -3.52 0.79 -8.21
CA GLU A 434 -2.17 0.37 -8.59
C GLU A 434 -2.15 -0.28 -9.99
N PRO A 435 -1.29 0.17 -10.92
CA PRO A 435 -1.13 -0.47 -12.22
C PRO A 435 -0.44 -1.83 -12.09
N ILE A 436 -0.94 -2.86 -12.78
CA ILE A 436 -0.34 -4.19 -12.81
C ILE A 436 0.09 -4.52 -14.24
N TYR A 437 1.39 -4.78 -14.44
CA TYR A 437 1.89 -5.27 -15.71
C TYR A 437 1.55 -6.76 -15.89
N VAL A 438 1.07 -7.09 -17.08
CA VAL A 438 0.69 -8.46 -17.45
C VAL A 438 1.31 -8.81 -18.80
N PRO A 439 2.10 -9.90 -18.91
CA PRO A 439 2.65 -10.32 -20.18
C PRO A 439 1.55 -10.89 -21.08
N ASP A 440 1.68 -10.66 -22.38
CA ASP A 440 0.87 -11.33 -23.40
C ASP A 440 1.41 -12.74 -23.63
N ILE A 441 0.52 -13.76 -23.65
CA ILE A 441 0.98 -15.16 -23.78
C ILE A 441 1.40 -15.55 -25.22
N TYR A 442 1.10 -14.72 -26.23
CA TYR A 442 1.36 -15.01 -27.64
C TYR A 442 2.47 -14.14 -28.24
N SER A 443 2.94 -13.13 -27.52
CA SER A 443 3.93 -12.17 -28.00
C SER A 443 4.75 -11.57 -26.87
N ASP A 444 5.81 -10.83 -27.20
CA ASP A 444 6.63 -10.09 -26.24
C ASP A 444 5.96 -8.80 -25.74
N LYS A 445 4.67 -8.58 -26.07
CA LYS A 445 3.89 -7.44 -25.58
C LYS A 445 3.49 -7.60 -24.13
N GLY A 446 3.06 -6.49 -23.55
CA GLY A 446 2.48 -6.45 -22.23
C GLY A 446 1.25 -5.56 -22.17
N TRP A 447 0.48 -5.75 -21.14
CA TRP A 447 -0.72 -5.01 -20.86
C TRP A 447 -0.60 -4.39 -19.46
N ILE A 448 -1.18 -3.20 -19.28
CA ILE A 448 -1.34 -2.62 -17.94
C ILE A 448 -2.80 -2.70 -17.57
N LEU A 449 -3.05 -3.39 -16.47
CA LEU A 449 -4.39 -3.53 -15.89
C LEU A 449 -4.51 -2.65 -14.66
N THR A 450 -5.64 -1.96 -14.54
CA THR A 450 -6.02 -1.25 -13.31
C THR A 450 -7.53 -1.32 -13.11
N VAL A 451 -7.97 -1.22 -11.86
CA VAL A 451 -9.38 -1.04 -11.52
C VAL A 451 -9.61 0.46 -11.34
N VAL A 452 -10.55 1.01 -12.09
CA VAL A 452 -10.89 2.44 -12.04
C VAL A 452 -12.25 2.61 -11.37
N TYR A 453 -12.29 3.41 -10.31
CA TYR A 453 -13.53 3.92 -9.78
C TYR A 453 -13.91 5.21 -10.52
N ASP A 454 -15.09 5.24 -11.14
CA ASP A 454 -15.66 6.44 -11.79
C ASP A 454 -16.65 7.12 -10.84
N GLY A 455 -16.21 8.21 -10.23
CA GLY A 455 -17.03 9.01 -9.30
C GLY A 455 -18.15 9.81 -9.99
N ASN A 456 -18.16 9.89 -11.34
CA ASN A 456 -19.24 10.52 -12.09
C ASN A 456 -20.47 9.62 -12.17
N SER A 457 -20.25 8.31 -12.40
CA SER A 457 -21.32 7.30 -12.51
C SER A 457 -21.49 6.46 -11.24
N ASP A 458 -20.59 6.62 -10.24
CA ASP A 458 -20.54 5.77 -9.01
C ASP A 458 -20.46 4.29 -9.35
N SER A 459 -19.55 3.93 -10.25
CA SER A 459 -19.30 2.57 -10.75
C SER A 459 -17.81 2.24 -10.79
N SER A 460 -17.48 0.97 -10.97
CA SER A 460 -16.09 0.54 -11.13
C SER A 460 -15.91 -0.26 -12.41
N GLU A 461 -14.72 -0.15 -12.99
CA GLU A 461 -14.37 -0.79 -14.26
C GLU A 461 -12.97 -1.39 -14.17
N VAL A 462 -12.68 -2.39 -15.00
CA VAL A 462 -11.31 -2.84 -15.27
C VAL A 462 -10.86 -2.25 -16.59
N TRP A 463 -9.79 -1.48 -16.55
CA TRP A 463 -9.19 -0.87 -17.74
C TRP A 463 -7.92 -1.63 -18.12
N ILE A 464 -7.76 -1.88 -19.42
CA ILE A 464 -6.63 -2.59 -20.01
C ILE A 464 -5.97 -1.65 -20.99
N PHE A 465 -4.69 -1.37 -20.80
CA PHE A 465 -3.87 -0.54 -21.70
C PHE A 465 -2.79 -1.36 -22.37
N ASP A 466 -2.39 -0.96 -23.57
CA ASP A 466 -1.18 -1.43 -24.22
C ASP A 466 0.04 -0.83 -23.51
N SER A 467 0.93 -1.65 -22.97
CA SER A 467 2.09 -1.17 -22.19
C SER A 467 3.06 -0.32 -23.01
N ASP A 468 3.14 -0.53 -24.33
CA ASP A 468 4.01 0.25 -25.22
C ASP A 468 3.39 1.58 -25.61
N ARG A 469 2.06 1.67 -25.61
CA ARG A 469 1.28 2.84 -26.00
C ARG A 469 0.36 3.31 -24.88
N LEU A 470 0.91 3.43 -23.68
CA LEU A 470 0.15 3.74 -22.48
C LEU A 470 -0.63 5.07 -22.56
N SER A 471 -0.15 6.05 -23.35
CA SER A 471 -0.86 7.33 -23.55
C SER A 471 -2.11 7.23 -24.43
N ASP A 472 -2.29 6.12 -25.14
CA ASP A 472 -3.51 5.90 -25.93
C ASP A 472 -4.68 5.57 -25.01
N SER A 473 -5.90 5.64 -25.54
CA SER A 473 -7.08 5.15 -24.83
C SER A 473 -6.94 3.68 -24.46
N PRO A 474 -7.58 3.22 -23.37
CA PRO A 474 -7.59 1.80 -23.01
C PRO A 474 -8.03 0.92 -24.20
N VAL A 475 -7.33 -0.18 -24.45
CA VAL A 475 -7.70 -1.14 -25.49
C VAL A 475 -8.98 -1.89 -25.16
N CYS A 476 -9.32 -1.95 -23.86
CA CYS A 476 -10.57 -2.53 -23.39
C CYS A 476 -10.98 -1.92 -22.03
N GLN A 477 -12.27 -1.72 -21.86
CA GLN A 477 -12.90 -1.35 -20.60
C GLN A 477 -14.01 -2.35 -20.28
N LEU A 478 -13.98 -2.93 -19.08
CA LEU A 478 -14.93 -3.92 -18.60
C LEU A 478 -15.70 -3.34 -17.43
N GLU A 479 -17.02 -3.43 -17.47
CA GLU A 479 -17.90 -2.99 -16.38
C GLU A 479 -17.93 -4.03 -15.27
N LEU A 480 -17.75 -3.58 -14.01
CA LEU A 480 -17.87 -4.43 -12.83
C LEU A 480 -19.29 -4.36 -12.27
N PRO A 481 -19.82 -5.48 -11.72
CA PRO A 481 -21.21 -5.55 -11.21
C PRO A 481 -21.49 -4.62 -10.01
N GLY A 482 -20.46 -4.15 -9.33
CA GLY A 482 -20.57 -3.29 -8.16
C GLY A 482 -19.39 -2.35 -8.01
N VAL A 483 -19.54 -1.38 -7.11
CA VAL A 483 -18.46 -0.46 -6.76
C VAL A 483 -17.38 -1.22 -6.00
N ILE A 484 -16.17 -1.16 -6.50
CA ILE A 484 -14.96 -1.59 -5.80
C ILE A 484 -14.36 -0.35 -5.15
N PRO A 485 -14.26 -0.28 -3.83
CA PRO A 485 -13.60 0.82 -3.14
C PRO A 485 -12.15 0.98 -3.58
N LEU A 486 -11.57 2.17 -3.32
CA LEU A 486 -10.15 2.39 -3.56
C LEU A 486 -9.34 1.32 -2.85
N SER A 487 -8.67 0.48 -3.64
CA SER A 487 -7.94 -0.70 -3.17
C SER A 487 -6.46 -0.41 -2.95
N PHE A 488 -5.77 -1.34 -2.29
CA PHE A 488 -4.32 -1.25 -2.07
C PHE A 488 -3.57 -2.01 -3.17
N HIS A 489 -3.22 -3.27 -2.92
CA HIS A 489 -2.35 -4.02 -3.81
C HIS A 489 -3.05 -5.15 -4.54
N GLY A 490 -2.46 -5.53 -5.65
CA GLY A 490 -2.92 -6.66 -6.43
C GLY A 490 -1.78 -7.54 -6.93
N THR A 491 -2.15 -8.63 -7.58
CA THR A 491 -1.23 -9.53 -8.25
C THR A 491 -1.88 -10.12 -9.49
N TRP A 492 -1.04 -10.53 -10.43
CA TRP A 492 -1.44 -11.30 -11.58
C TRP A 492 -1.00 -12.74 -11.45
N LYS A 493 -1.91 -13.68 -11.76
CA LYS A 493 -1.60 -15.10 -11.93
C LYS A 493 -1.88 -15.48 -13.37
N SER A 494 -0.83 -15.74 -14.15
CA SER A 494 -0.98 -16.21 -15.52
C SER A 494 -1.71 -17.55 -15.56
N ALA A 495 -2.50 -17.77 -16.60
CA ALA A 495 -3.01 -19.10 -16.90
C ALA A 495 -1.80 -20.04 -17.20
N VAL A 496 -1.85 -21.24 -16.65
CA VAL A 496 -0.82 -22.26 -16.87
C VAL A 496 -1.04 -22.89 -18.25
#